data_b3d48b67bd6cb641a4062f226bf2429e
#
_entry.id   b3d48b67bd6cb641a4062f226bf2429e
#
_cell.length_a   1.000
_cell.length_b   1.000
_cell.length_c   1.000
_cell.angle_alpha   90.00
_cell.angle_beta   90.00
_cell.angle_gamma   90.00
#
_symmetry.space_group_name_H-M   'P 1'
#
loop_
_entity.id
_entity.type
_entity.pdbx_description
1 polymer ?
#
loop_
_entity_poly.entity_id
_entity_poly.type
_entity_poly.pdbx_seq_one_letter_code
_entity_poly.pdbx_strand_id
1 'polypeptide(L)'
;MDRRKALRNIGKGIGTVMVTPTIVSIFQRCQTSKTFNPTFFKAEDFNLISRLMEIIIPKTDIPGAIELKLPDFVDNYIDAVWDKKSKENINKSFKLFKDVAKIKFGQKPTKDLTFDELDSLLHKFLKSKDIYSDEEKIAASFTTELRDLTINAFRTNEYIGENVLAYQPVPGRNVGCVDLDEATEGKAWSLQ
;
A
#
# COMPACT_ATOMS: atom_id res chain seq x y z
N MET A 1 -30.53 33.90 -28.61
CA MET A 1 -29.04 33.73 -28.66
C MET A 1 -28.74 32.36 -29.19
N ASP A 2 -28.04 32.28 -30.29
CA ASP A 2 -27.78 31.00 -30.96
C ASP A 2 -26.61 30.29 -30.28
N ARG A 3 -26.86 29.13 -29.67
CA ARG A 3 -25.88 28.32 -28.90
C ARG A 3 -24.61 28.01 -29.73
N ARG A 4 -24.77 27.82 -31.04
CA ARG A 4 -23.64 27.59 -31.96
C ARG A 4 -22.74 28.81 -32.10
N LYS A 5 -23.32 30.04 -32.08
CA LYS A 5 -22.57 31.29 -32.12
C LYS A 5 -21.75 31.51 -30.82
N ALA A 6 -22.34 31.17 -29.66
CA ALA A 6 -21.63 31.23 -28.35
C ALA A 6 -20.42 30.29 -28.31
N LEU A 7 -20.58 29.02 -28.72
CA LEU A 7 -19.49 28.05 -28.77
C LEU A 7 -18.37 28.45 -29.75
N ARG A 8 -18.75 29.02 -30.93
CA ARG A 8 -17.75 29.47 -31.89
C ARG A 8 -16.96 30.69 -31.39
N ASN A 9 -17.58 31.54 -30.61
CA ASN A 9 -16.92 32.72 -30.01
C ASN A 9 -16.00 32.31 -28.85
N ILE A 10 -16.38 31.30 -28.05
CA ILE A 10 -15.52 30.72 -27.02
C ILE A 10 -14.31 30.07 -27.68
N GLY A 11 -14.49 29.28 -28.74
CA GLY A 11 -13.39 28.67 -29.48
C GLY A 11 -12.40 29.67 -30.10
N LYS A 12 -12.87 30.82 -30.56
CA LYS A 12 -12.01 31.90 -31.08
C LYS A 12 -11.29 32.67 -29.98
N GLY A 13 -11.89 32.79 -28.78
CA GLY A 13 -11.26 33.46 -27.64
C GLY A 13 -10.12 32.61 -27.00
N ILE A 14 -10.21 31.29 -27.05
CA ILE A 14 -9.17 30.40 -26.55
C ILE A 14 -7.95 30.35 -27.49
N GLY A 15 -8.12 30.55 -28.78
CA GLY A 15 -7.04 30.54 -29.77
C GLY A 15 -6.06 31.72 -29.70
N THR A 16 -6.38 32.76 -28.94
CA THR A 16 -5.52 33.97 -28.78
C THR A 16 -4.91 34.10 -27.40
N VAL A 17 -5.23 33.18 -26.48
CA VAL A 17 -4.52 33.12 -25.18
C VAL A 17 -3.14 32.51 -25.46
N MET A 18 -2.09 33.36 -25.43
CA MET A 18 -0.72 32.87 -25.31
C MET A 18 -0.71 31.82 -24.22
N VAL A 19 -0.30 30.59 -24.58
CA VAL A 19 -0.10 29.50 -23.62
C VAL A 19 0.94 30.02 -22.65
N THR A 20 0.47 30.61 -21.56
CA THR A 20 1.35 31.12 -20.54
C THR A 20 2.09 29.94 -19.93
N PRO A 21 3.38 30.06 -19.57
CA PRO A 21 4.17 28.98 -18.97
C PRO A 21 3.49 28.36 -17.76
N THR A 22 2.51 29.04 -17.18
CA THR A 22 1.70 28.55 -16.06
C THR A 22 0.83 27.33 -16.41
N ILE A 23 0.26 27.24 -17.61
CA ILE A 23 -0.57 26.10 -18.04
C ILE A 23 0.32 24.89 -18.29
N VAL A 24 1.48 25.08 -18.91
CA VAL A 24 2.46 24.01 -19.13
C VAL A 24 2.96 23.45 -17.80
N SER A 25 3.16 24.28 -16.78
CA SER A 25 3.60 23.85 -15.45
C SER A 25 2.55 23.01 -14.70
N ILE A 26 1.25 23.24 -14.95
CA ILE A 26 0.17 22.42 -14.36
C ILE A 26 0.16 21.02 -14.97
N PHE A 27 0.32 20.90 -16.29
CA PHE A 27 0.41 19.59 -16.95
C PHE A 27 1.70 18.82 -16.60
N GLN A 28 2.83 19.53 -16.43
CA GLN A 28 4.08 18.91 -15.99
C GLN A 28 4.04 18.41 -14.54
N ARG A 29 3.26 19.03 -13.66
CA ARG A 29 3.07 18.54 -12.28
C ARG A 29 2.29 17.24 -12.22
N CYS A 30 1.45 16.92 -13.19
CA CYS A 30 0.77 15.63 -13.25
C CYS A 30 1.67 14.49 -13.75
N GLN A 31 2.83 14.80 -14.38
CA GLN A 31 3.75 13.80 -14.91
C GLN A 31 4.98 13.54 -14.05
N THR A 32 5.28 14.40 -13.10
CA THR A 32 6.31 14.10 -12.09
C THR A 32 5.71 13.14 -11.08
N SER A 33 6.13 11.89 -11.13
CA SER A 33 5.97 10.96 -10.02
C SER A 33 6.59 11.62 -8.78
N LYS A 34 5.74 12.29 -7.97
CA LYS A 34 6.22 12.83 -6.69
C LYS A 34 6.76 11.65 -5.92
N THR A 35 8.05 11.67 -5.65
CA THR A 35 8.65 10.76 -4.67
C THR A 35 7.80 10.86 -3.42
N PHE A 36 7.21 9.75 -2.98
CA PHE A 36 6.39 9.72 -1.78
C PHE A 36 7.24 10.16 -0.60
N ASN A 37 6.71 11.02 0.24
CA ASN A 37 7.37 11.49 1.43
C ASN A 37 6.59 10.96 2.63
N PRO A 38 7.10 9.94 3.34
CA PRO A 38 6.37 9.30 4.42
C PRO A 38 6.07 10.31 5.54
N THR A 39 4.89 10.19 6.13
CA THR A 39 4.38 11.08 7.20
C THR A 39 4.55 10.46 8.58
N PHE A 40 4.37 9.16 8.70
CA PHE A 40 4.47 8.42 9.95
C PHE A 40 5.86 7.80 10.16
N PHE A 41 6.37 7.02 9.18
CA PHE A 41 7.70 6.43 9.27
C PHE A 41 8.78 7.42 8.83
N LYS A 42 9.99 7.26 9.38
CA LYS A 42 11.16 7.98 8.85
C LYS A 42 11.50 7.45 7.46
N ALA A 43 12.04 8.30 6.60
CA ALA A 43 12.39 7.92 5.23
C ALA A 43 13.31 6.68 5.14
N GLU A 44 14.27 6.55 6.07
CA GLU A 44 15.15 5.37 6.14
C GLU A 44 14.39 4.08 6.50
N ASP A 45 13.44 4.18 7.42
CA ASP A 45 12.62 3.09 7.91
C ASP A 45 11.55 2.70 6.88
N PHE A 46 11.02 3.66 6.15
CA PHE A 46 10.02 3.43 5.10
C PHE A 46 10.52 2.50 3.98
N ASN A 47 11.80 2.60 3.62
CA ASN A 47 12.38 1.66 2.65
C ASN A 47 12.36 0.21 3.17
N LEU A 48 12.71 0.02 4.45
CA LEU A 48 12.65 -1.31 5.07
C LEU A 48 11.22 -1.84 5.12
N ILE A 49 10.26 -1.01 5.52
CA ILE A 49 8.82 -1.35 5.53
C ILE A 49 8.36 -1.77 4.13
N SER A 50 8.70 -0.99 3.09
CA SER A 50 8.34 -1.28 1.70
C SER A 50 8.86 -2.64 1.23
N ARG A 51 10.11 -2.97 1.59
CA ARG A 51 10.73 -4.26 1.25
C ARG A 51 10.07 -5.43 1.99
N LEU A 52 9.72 -5.25 3.27
CA LEU A 52 8.98 -6.26 4.04
C LEU A 52 7.59 -6.49 3.46
N MET A 53 6.88 -5.44 3.05
CA MET A 53 5.58 -5.55 2.40
C MET A 53 5.66 -6.23 1.03
N GLU A 54 6.73 -6.00 0.26
CA GLU A 54 6.97 -6.69 -1.02
C GLU A 54 7.25 -8.19 -0.83
N ILE A 55 7.85 -8.59 0.29
CA ILE A 55 8.00 -10.02 0.63
C ILE A 55 6.65 -10.64 0.97
N ILE A 56 5.76 -9.89 1.64
CA ILE A 56 4.43 -10.38 2.01
C ILE A 56 3.51 -10.52 0.77
N ILE A 57 3.53 -9.52 -0.12
CA ILE A 57 2.78 -9.49 -1.38
C ILE A 57 3.77 -9.26 -2.53
N PRO A 58 4.45 -10.31 -2.98
CA PRO A 58 5.43 -10.20 -4.06
C PRO A 58 4.77 -10.00 -5.41
N LYS A 59 5.50 -9.37 -6.33
CA LYS A 59 5.10 -9.29 -7.73
C LYS A 59 5.10 -10.68 -8.36
N THR A 60 3.96 -11.03 -8.97
CA THR A 60 3.76 -12.24 -9.77
C THR A 60 3.10 -11.85 -11.09
N ASP A 61 2.08 -12.56 -11.54
CA ASP A 61 1.17 -12.11 -12.61
C ASP A 61 0.31 -10.92 -12.16
N ILE A 62 0.24 -10.70 -10.85
CA ILE A 62 -0.44 -9.60 -10.19
C ILE A 62 0.63 -8.63 -9.65
N PRO A 63 0.40 -7.31 -9.68
CA PRO A 63 1.33 -6.33 -9.14
C PRO A 63 1.63 -6.56 -7.66
N GLY A 64 2.90 -6.39 -7.26
CA GLY A 64 3.35 -6.50 -5.87
C GLY A 64 3.04 -5.27 -5.02
N ALA A 65 3.39 -5.34 -3.73
CA ALA A 65 3.08 -4.29 -2.76
C ALA A 65 3.64 -2.92 -3.15
N ILE A 66 4.86 -2.86 -3.66
CA ILE A 66 5.51 -1.61 -4.07
C ILE A 66 4.83 -1.02 -5.31
N GLU A 67 4.53 -1.85 -6.30
CA GLU A 67 3.88 -1.42 -7.54
C GLU A 67 2.47 -0.89 -7.28
N LEU A 68 1.74 -1.51 -6.36
CA LEU A 68 0.42 -1.07 -5.90
C LEU A 68 0.47 0.12 -4.93
N LYS A 69 1.67 0.61 -4.55
CA LYS A 69 1.87 1.69 -3.57
C LYS A 69 1.23 1.41 -2.20
N LEU A 70 1.19 0.13 -1.80
CA LEU A 70 0.64 -0.24 -0.50
C LEU A 70 1.42 0.39 0.68
N PRO A 71 2.78 0.53 0.63
CA PRO A 71 3.50 1.22 1.68
C PRO A 71 3.07 2.67 1.87
N ASP A 72 2.83 3.40 0.77
CA ASP A 72 2.37 4.80 0.80
C ASP A 72 1.00 4.90 1.49
N PHE A 73 0.10 3.98 1.14
CA PHE A 73 -1.23 3.91 1.75
C PHE A 73 -1.15 3.58 3.25
N VAL A 74 -0.36 2.58 3.64
CA VAL A 74 -0.23 2.15 5.05
C VAL A 74 0.39 3.25 5.90
N ASP A 75 1.41 3.95 5.43
CA ASP A 75 2.02 5.08 6.15
C ASP A 75 0.98 6.18 6.43
N ASN A 76 0.25 6.60 5.39
CA ASN A 76 -0.81 7.61 5.53
C ASN A 76 -1.97 7.11 6.42
N TYR A 77 -2.35 5.84 6.31
CA TYR A 77 -3.42 5.25 7.11
C TYR A 77 -3.09 5.25 8.60
N ILE A 78 -1.87 4.82 8.96
CA ILE A 78 -1.42 4.85 10.35
C ILE A 78 -1.41 6.29 10.87
N ASP A 79 -0.90 7.23 10.07
CA ASP A 79 -0.84 8.62 10.51
C ASP A 79 -2.20 9.27 10.68
N ALA A 80 -3.14 9.00 9.78
CA ALA A 80 -4.45 9.63 9.80
C ALA A 80 -5.45 8.99 10.77
N VAL A 81 -5.39 7.66 10.95
CA VAL A 81 -6.47 6.89 11.59
C VAL A 81 -6.10 6.38 12.98
N TRP A 82 -4.84 6.02 13.20
CA TRP A 82 -4.45 5.40 14.47
C TRP A 82 -4.36 6.41 15.62
N ASP A 83 -4.76 5.95 16.80
CA ASP A 83 -4.57 6.72 18.03
C ASP A 83 -3.09 6.75 18.45
N LYS A 84 -2.77 7.68 19.35
CA LYS A 84 -1.39 7.89 19.82
C LYS A 84 -0.78 6.63 20.44
N LYS A 85 -1.55 5.86 21.20
CA LYS A 85 -1.06 4.65 21.88
C LYS A 85 -0.70 3.56 20.88
N SER A 86 -1.53 3.36 19.87
CA SER A 86 -1.28 2.39 18.78
C SER A 86 -0.04 2.78 17.97
N LYS A 87 0.13 4.07 17.66
CA LYS A 87 1.34 4.60 17.00
C LYS A 87 2.61 4.38 17.84
N GLU A 88 2.54 4.60 19.14
CA GLU A 88 3.67 4.34 20.06
C GLU A 88 4.02 2.84 20.12
N ASN A 89 3.00 1.98 20.16
CA ASN A 89 3.19 0.53 20.22
C ASN A 89 3.87 -0.01 18.96
N ILE A 90 3.40 0.36 17.78
CA ILE A 90 4.03 -0.09 16.52
C ILE A 90 5.45 0.44 16.37
N ASN A 91 5.73 1.67 16.77
CA ASN A 91 7.09 2.22 16.77
C ASN A 91 8.02 1.45 17.72
N LYS A 92 7.53 1.08 18.91
CA LYS A 92 8.28 0.27 19.87
C LYS A 92 8.57 -1.12 19.33
N SER A 93 7.57 -1.81 18.80
CA SER A 93 7.72 -3.16 18.25
C SER A 93 8.61 -3.17 17.00
N PHE A 94 8.50 -2.16 16.15
CA PHE A 94 9.37 -1.98 14.99
C PHE A 94 10.84 -1.74 15.39
N LYS A 95 11.08 -0.94 16.42
CA LYS A 95 12.44 -0.75 16.95
C LYS A 95 13.04 -2.08 17.42
N LEU A 96 12.29 -2.86 18.20
CA LEU A 96 12.74 -4.18 18.67
C LEU A 96 12.95 -5.14 17.50
N PHE A 97 12.10 -5.14 16.48
CA PHE A 97 12.32 -5.90 15.26
C PHE A 97 13.67 -5.57 14.61
N LYS A 98 14.00 -4.28 14.48
CA LYS A 98 15.31 -3.85 13.94
C LYS A 98 16.48 -4.31 14.81
N ASP A 99 16.33 -4.27 16.11
CA ASP A 99 17.38 -4.68 17.05
C ASP A 99 17.61 -6.20 16.98
N VAL A 100 16.55 -7.02 16.95
CA VAL A 100 16.64 -8.47 16.74
C VAL A 100 17.27 -8.79 15.38
N ALA A 101 16.89 -8.07 14.33
CA ALA A 101 17.49 -8.23 13.00
C ALA A 101 19.00 -8.00 13.02
N LYS A 102 19.45 -6.90 13.65
CA LYS A 102 20.87 -6.60 13.78
C LYS A 102 21.64 -7.68 14.53
N ILE A 103 21.11 -8.15 15.65
CA ILE A 103 21.74 -9.20 16.45
C ILE A 103 21.86 -10.49 15.61
N LYS A 104 20.78 -10.89 14.93
CA LYS A 104 20.75 -12.11 14.12
C LYS A 104 21.77 -12.10 12.97
N PHE A 105 21.97 -10.93 12.34
CA PHE A 105 22.82 -10.80 11.17
C PHE A 105 24.15 -10.05 11.45
N GLY A 106 24.75 -10.26 12.62
CA GLY A 106 26.10 -9.81 12.93
C GLY A 106 26.26 -8.29 12.96
N GLN A 107 25.28 -7.58 13.52
CA GLN A 107 25.25 -6.11 13.64
C GLN A 107 25.14 -5.38 12.28
N LYS A 108 24.73 -6.07 11.23
CA LYS A 108 24.50 -5.51 9.91
C LYS A 108 23.39 -4.44 9.95
N PRO A 109 23.58 -3.26 9.35
CA PRO A 109 22.53 -2.26 9.25
C PRO A 109 21.31 -2.83 8.51
N THR A 110 20.10 -2.52 8.98
CA THR A 110 18.85 -3.07 8.40
C THR A 110 18.64 -2.69 6.93
N LYS A 111 19.18 -1.53 6.51
CA LYS A 111 19.17 -1.09 5.10
C LYS A 111 19.96 -2.02 4.16
N ASP A 112 20.98 -2.71 4.70
CA ASP A 112 21.90 -3.56 3.92
C ASP A 112 21.49 -5.04 3.95
N LEU A 113 20.41 -5.40 4.68
CA LEU A 113 19.88 -6.76 4.69
C LEU A 113 19.34 -7.13 3.30
N THR A 114 19.58 -8.35 2.87
CA THR A 114 19.03 -8.88 1.62
C THR A 114 17.55 -9.24 1.76
N PHE A 115 16.87 -9.47 0.64
CA PHE A 115 15.48 -9.98 0.66
C PHE A 115 15.39 -11.33 1.37
N ASP A 116 16.33 -12.25 1.13
CA ASP A 116 16.35 -13.58 1.77
C ASP A 116 16.55 -13.48 3.29
N GLU A 117 17.40 -12.56 3.75
CA GLU A 117 17.59 -12.30 5.17
C GLU A 117 16.31 -11.76 5.82
N LEU A 118 15.61 -10.83 5.16
CA LEU A 118 14.34 -10.29 5.62
C LEU A 118 13.23 -11.34 5.59
N ASP A 119 13.14 -12.15 4.53
CA ASP A 119 12.17 -13.25 4.44
C ASP A 119 12.39 -14.27 5.54
N SER A 120 13.66 -14.62 5.84
CA SER A 120 13.98 -15.53 6.96
C SER A 120 13.52 -15.01 8.32
N LEU A 121 13.52 -13.68 8.52
CA LEU A 121 12.98 -13.06 9.74
C LEU A 121 11.46 -13.12 9.78
N LEU A 122 10.81 -12.76 8.68
CA LEU A 122 9.35 -12.84 8.57
C LEU A 122 8.86 -14.27 8.77
N HIS A 123 9.54 -15.25 8.15
CA HIS A 123 9.21 -16.66 8.31
C HIS A 123 9.37 -17.12 9.77
N LYS A 124 10.46 -16.72 10.45
CA LYS A 124 10.66 -17.00 11.87
C LYS A 124 9.48 -16.50 12.70
N PHE A 125 9.11 -15.23 12.57
CA PHE A 125 8.11 -14.61 13.44
C PHE A 125 6.66 -14.93 13.07
N LEU A 126 6.35 -15.20 11.80
CA LEU A 126 4.98 -15.49 11.36
C LEU A 126 4.62 -16.97 11.37
N LYS A 127 5.57 -17.86 11.17
CA LYS A 127 5.30 -19.31 11.01
C LYS A 127 5.92 -20.22 12.08
N SER A 128 6.99 -19.79 12.73
CA SER A 128 7.63 -20.60 13.77
C SER A 128 6.79 -20.65 15.05
N LYS A 129 6.76 -21.83 15.67
CA LYS A 129 6.16 -22.07 17.01
C LYS A 129 7.19 -21.97 18.12
N ASP A 130 8.36 -21.43 17.85
CA ASP A 130 9.45 -21.34 18.82
C ASP A 130 9.04 -20.48 20.03
N ILE A 131 9.67 -20.78 21.17
CA ILE A 131 9.52 -19.97 22.37
C ILE A 131 10.44 -18.76 22.22
N TYR A 132 9.83 -17.57 22.09
CA TYR A 132 10.55 -16.32 22.01
C TYR A 132 10.79 -15.69 23.37
N SER A 133 11.89 -14.95 23.50
CA SER A 133 12.05 -13.98 24.58
C SER A 133 10.93 -12.93 24.54
N ASP A 134 10.73 -12.20 25.62
CA ASP A 134 9.69 -11.17 25.66
C ASP A 134 9.94 -10.05 24.63
N GLU A 135 11.21 -9.74 24.36
CA GLU A 135 11.59 -8.79 23.31
C GLU A 135 11.27 -9.34 21.91
N GLU A 136 11.56 -10.60 21.65
CA GLU A 136 11.21 -11.25 20.38
C GLU A 136 9.70 -11.37 20.18
N LYS A 137 8.91 -11.57 21.23
CA LYS A 137 7.44 -11.54 21.15
C LYS A 137 6.92 -10.18 20.71
N ILE A 138 7.51 -9.09 21.27
CA ILE A 138 7.14 -7.73 20.86
C ILE A 138 7.61 -7.45 19.41
N ALA A 139 8.80 -7.94 19.03
CA ALA A 139 9.26 -7.85 17.65
C ALA A 139 8.37 -8.65 16.67
N ALA A 140 7.89 -9.83 17.10
CA ALA A 140 6.95 -10.65 16.33
C ALA A 140 5.59 -9.98 16.15
N SER A 141 5.11 -9.21 17.15
CA SER A 141 3.86 -8.48 17.02
C SER A 141 3.90 -7.44 15.89
N PHE A 142 5.06 -6.80 15.67
CA PHE A 142 5.26 -5.91 14.53
C PHE A 142 5.06 -6.63 13.19
N THR A 143 5.62 -7.82 13.03
CA THR A 143 5.50 -8.57 11.76
C THR A 143 4.07 -9.02 11.49
N THR A 144 3.34 -9.39 12.54
CA THR A 144 1.92 -9.74 12.44
C THR A 144 1.08 -8.52 12.04
N GLU A 145 1.27 -7.40 12.72
CA GLU A 145 0.58 -6.14 12.42
C GLU A 145 0.88 -5.66 10.99
N LEU A 146 2.16 -5.67 10.59
CA LEU A 146 2.56 -5.28 9.24
C LEU A 146 1.93 -6.18 8.18
N ARG A 147 1.90 -7.51 8.42
CA ARG A 147 1.24 -8.45 7.52
C ARG A 147 -0.24 -8.11 7.36
N ASP A 148 -0.93 -7.90 8.47
CA ASP A 148 -2.37 -7.65 8.46
C ASP A 148 -2.70 -6.31 7.78
N LEU A 149 -1.89 -5.28 8.02
CA LEU A 149 -1.99 -3.99 7.31
C LEU A 149 -1.74 -4.16 5.81
N THR A 150 -0.72 -4.94 5.42
CA THR A 150 -0.39 -5.19 4.02
C THR A 150 -1.52 -5.91 3.30
N ILE A 151 -2.07 -6.98 3.91
CA ILE A 151 -3.18 -7.75 3.33
C ILE A 151 -4.44 -6.89 3.22
N ASN A 152 -4.75 -6.09 4.26
CA ASN A 152 -5.89 -5.19 4.21
C ASN A 152 -5.73 -4.13 3.12
N ALA A 153 -4.56 -3.49 3.03
CA ALA A 153 -4.27 -2.53 1.98
C ALA A 153 -4.37 -3.14 0.58
N PHE A 154 -3.89 -4.38 0.38
CA PHE A 154 -4.02 -5.12 -0.87
C PHE A 154 -5.48 -5.37 -1.23
N ARG A 155 -6.29 -5.88 -0.30
CA ARG A 155 -7.70 -6.21 -0.55
C ARG A 155 -8.57 -4.99 -0.82
N THR A 156 -8.20 -3.83 -0.28
CA THR A 156 -8.91 -2.57 -0.49
C THR A 156 -8.35 -1.73 -1.64
N ASN A 157 -7.29 -2.21 -2.30
CA ASN A 157 -6.72 -1.52 -3.45
C ASN A 157 -7.68 -1.59 -4.65
N GLU A 158 -7.90 -0.44 -5.33
CA GLU A 158 -8.80 -0.32 -6.47
C GLU A 158 -8.48 -1.33 -7.57
N TYR A 159 -7.22 -1.39 -8.00
CA TYR A 159 -6.81 -2.32 -9.06
C TYR A 159 -7.10 -3.78 -8.71
N ILE A 160 -6.82 -4.16 -7.45
CA ILE A 160 -7.05 -5.53 -6.98
C ILE A 160 -8.55 -5.82 -6.88
N GLY A 161 -9.33 -4.88 -6.35
CA GLY A 161 -10.79 -5.02 -6.26
C GLY A 161 -11.43 -5.22 -7.62
N GLU A 162 -11.08 -4.39 -8.60
CA GLU A 162 -11.72 -4.38 -9.91
C GLU A 162 -11.22 -5.46 -10.86
N ASN A 163 -9.94 -5.84 -10.79
CA ASN A 163 -9.34 -6.73 -11.79
C ASN A 163 -9.06 -8.15 -11.29
N VAL A 164 -8.78 -8.30 -9.98
CA VAL A 164 -8.34 -9.58 -9.41
C VAL A 164 -9.43 -10.25 -8.60
N LEU A 165 -10.15 -9.47 -7.79
CA LEU A 165 -11.23 -9.96 -6.93
C LEU A 165 -12.61 -9.77 -7.57
N ALA A 166 -13.60 -10.48 -7.06
CA ALA A 166 -14.99 -10.25 -7.43
C ALA A 166 -15.53 -9.07 -6.60
N TYR A 167 -15.45 -7.86 -7.15
CA TYR A 167 -15.96 -6.64 -6.53
C TYR A 167 -17.23 -6.19 -7.25
N GLN A 168 -18.37 -6.26 -6.56
CA GLN A 168 -19.65 -5.82 -7.08
C GLN A 168 -20.37 -4.94 -6.05
N PRO A 169 -20.08 -3.61 -6.03
CA PRO A 169 -20.60 -2.70 -5.01
C PRO A 169 -22.12 -2.54 -5.06
N VAL A 170 -22.71 -2.70 -6.25
CA VAL A 170 -24.16 -2.65 -6.47
C VAL A 170 -24.58 -3.85 -7.32
N PRO A 171 -25.06 -4.94 -6.72
CA PRO A 171 -25.37 -6.17 -7.45
C PRO A 171 -26.51 -6.05 -8.47
N GLY A 172 -27.28 -4.98 -8.47
CA GLY A 172 -28.32 -4.69 -9.45
C GLY A 172 -29.59 -5.55 -9.35
N ARG A 173 -29.55 -6.69 -8.68
CA ARG A 173 -30.66 -7.60 -8.42
C ARG A 173 -30.56 -8.20 -7.04
N ASN A 174 -31.73 -8.46 -6.42
CA ASN A 174 -31.79 -9.17 -5.14
C ASN A 174 -32.20 -10.62 -5.39
N VAL A 175 -31.22 -11.50 -5.53
CA VAL A 175 -31.42 -12.95 -5.72
C VAL A 175 -30.78 -13.66 -4.54
N GLY A 176 -31.59 -14.41 -3.76
CA GLY A 176 -31.16 -15.03 -2.51
C GLY A 176 -30.16 -16.19 -2.68
N CYS A 177 -30.16 -16.86 -3.83
CA CYS A 177 -29.20 -17.91 -4.18
C CYS A 177 -28.75 -17.71 -5.63
N VAL A 178 -27.46 -17.58 -5.84
CA VAL A 178 -26.82 -17.50 -7.15
C VAL A 178 -25.71 -18.52 -7.19
N ASP A 179 -25.47 -19.14 -8.34
CA ASP A 179 -24.30 -19.99 -8.54
C ASP A 179 -23.02 -19.21 -8.29
N LEU A 180 -22.03 -19.84 -7.64
CA LEU A 180 -20.79 -19.19 -7.25
C LEU A 180 -20.02 -18.69 -8.47
N ASP A 181 -19.92 -19.50 -9.51
CA ASP A 181 -19.19 -19.14 -10.73
C ASP A 181 -19.91 -18.02 -11.49
N GLU A 182 -21.26 -18.02 -11.50
CA GLU A 182 -22.04 -16.91 -12.08
C GLU A 182 -21.81 -15.60 -11.31
N ALA A 183 -21.70 -15.67 -9.97
CA ALA A 183 -21.55 -14.49 -9.13
C ALA A 183 -20.14 -13.92 -9.12
N THR A 184 -19.11 -14.76 -9.28
CA THR A 184 -17.71 -14.36 -9.07
C THR A 184 -16.80 -14.55 -10.28
N GLU A 185 -17.27 -15.24 -11.31
CA GLU A 185 -16.42 -15.68 -12.45
C GLU A 185 -15.20 -16.50 -11.97
N GLY A 186 -15.36 -17.28 -10.89
CA GLY A 186 -14.29 -18.03 -10.26
C GLY A 186 -13.29 -17.20 -9.43
N LYS A 187 -13.52 -15.89 -9.26
CA LYS A 187 -12.66 -15.01 -8.47
C LYS A 187 -13.05 -15.05 -6.98
N ALA A 188 -12.09 -14.73 -6.11
CA ALA A 188 -12.37 -14.54 -4.69
C ALA A 188 -13.15 -13.25 -4.44
N TRP A 189 -13.99 -13.23 -3.40
CA TRP A 189 -14.70 -12.02 -2.99
C TRP A 189 -13.73 -10.93 -2.48
N SER A 190 -13.98 -9.69 -2.84
CA SER A 190 -13.18 -8.54 -2.38
C SER A 190 -13.41 -8.19 -0.92
N LEU A 191 -14.65 -8.32 -0.44
CA LEU A 191 -15.07 -8.02 0.93
C LEU A 191 -15.59 -9.29 1.59
N GLN A 192 -15.24 -9.47 2.85
CA GLN A 192 -15.78 -10.50 3.76
C GLN A 192 -16.33 -9.81 4.99
#